data_9f11ba6c9a046c51475c7c9b8f9daf82
#
_entry.id   9f11ba6c9a046c51475c7c9b8f9daf82
#
_cell.length_a   1.000
_cell.length_b   1.000
_cell.length_c   1.000
_cell.angle_alpha   90.00
_cell.angle_beta   90.00
_cell.angle_gamma   90.00
#
_symmetry.space_group_name_H-M   'P 1'
#
loop_
_entity.id
_entity.type
_entity.pdbx_description
1 polymer ?
#
loop_
_entity_poly.entity_id
_entity_poly.type
_entity_poly.pdbx_seq_one_letter_code
_entity_poly.pdbx_strand_id
1 'polypeptide(L)'
;MKPMNQTDFSKHISDFFGSYLPDECGVTNNTIKTYSYCFTLLLEYFKEVELIRAQKLTLKHITKERIISFLNWLETTRKCSTNTRNARLGAIHAFFKYLQYRDVTGIAMWQDVLSIKFKKTGVKQMPFLSVEAIKALLDLPNQKTKKGRRDFVLIGLLYDSAMRVQELIDSTPSDIRFGEIVTIRVIGKGNKVRTIPLTDVQANNLKQYMLENNMLDKNKLNNPLFSNGRDGKLSRMAVLKIVKKYFQILKQNTSIIVPDDIG
;
A
#
# COMPACT_ATOMS: atom_id res chain seq x y z
N MET A 1 24.14 -2.37 -35.45
CA MET A 1 22.83 -1.76 -35.10
C MET A 1 23.04 -0.25 -34.89
N LYS A 2 22.34 0.62 -35.66
CA LYS A 2 22.38 2.07 -35.41
C LYS A 2 21.83 2.32 -34.02
N PRO A 3 22.48 3.17 -33.19
CA PRO A 3 21.91 3.55 -31.91
C PRO A 3 20.53 4.16 -32.17
N MET A 4 19.48 3.61 -31.58
CA MET A 4 18.15 4.19 -31.64
C MET A 4 18.22 5.54 -30.93
N ASN A 5 17.98 6.65 -31.67
CA ASN A 5 17.91 7.97 -31.07
C ASN A 5 16.82 7.97 -30.00
N GLN A 6 17.21 8.22 -28.78
CA GLN A 6 16.31 8.34 -27.64
C GLN A 6 15.36 9.51 -27.87
N THR A 7 14.04 9.29 -27.76
CA THR A 7 13.06 10.39 -27.85
C THR A 7 13.15 11.32 -26.64
N ASP A 8 12.68 12.55 -26.77
CA ASP A 8 12.57 13.53 -25.68
C ASP A 8 11.76 12.96 -24.51
N PHE A 9 10.62 12.30 -24.80
CA PHE A 9 9.84 11.61 -23.76
C PHE A 9 10.65 10.54 -23.06
N SER A 10 11.35 9.68 -23.80
CA SER A 10 12.17 8.60 -23.22
C SER A 10 13.29 9.15 -22.31
N LYS A 11 13.93 10.24 -22.72
CA LYS A 11 14.95 10.93 -21.94
C LYS A 11 14.36 11.44 -20.60
N HIS A 12 13.29 12.23 -20.68
CA HIS A 12 12.69 12.85 -19.51
C HIS A 12 12.05 11.83 -18.55
N ILE A 13 11.44 10.75 -19.06
CA ILE A 13 10.86 9.71 -18.19
C ILE A 13 11.95 8.93 -17.45
N SER A 14 13.10 8.69 -18.09
CA SER A 14 14.24 8.05 -17.45
C SER A 14 14.84 8.92 -16.34
N ASP A 15 15.01 10.21 -16.59
CA ASP A 15 15.50 11.17 -15.58
C ASP A 15 14.51 11.33 -14.43
N PHE A 16 13.21 11.40 -14.73
CA PHE A 16 12.15 11.51 -13.72
C PHE A 16 12.15 10.34 -12.72
N PHE A 17 12.27 9.09 -13.22
CA PHE A 17 12.27 7.90 -12.36
C PHE A 17 13.63 7.58 -11.77
N GLY A 18 14.72 7.87 -12.50
CA GLY A 18 16.06 7.48 -12.11
C GLY A 18 16.76 8.45 -11.15
N SER A 19 16.43 9.74 -11.23
CA SER A 19 17.07 10.79 -10.45
C SER A 19 16.08 11.70 -9.73
N TYR A 20 15.16 12.33 -10.46
CA TYR A 20 14.30 13.36 -9.87
C TYR A 20 13.43 12.84 -8.71
N LEU A 21 12.71 11.73 -8.90
CA LEU A 21 11.87 11.19 -7.83
C LEU A 21 12.66 10.64 -6.64
N PRO A 22 13.72 9.82 -6.82
CA PRO A 22 14.45 9.27 -5.68
C PRO A 22 15.37 10.31 -5.00
N ASP A 23 16.14 11.07 -5.78
CA ASP A 23 17.25 11.86 -5.26
C ASP A 23 16.82 13.30 -4.91
N GLU A 24 16.07 13.97 -5.80
CA GLU A 24 15.64 15.35 -5.57
C GLU A 24 14.38 15.44 -4.69
N CYS A 25 13.41 14.52 -4.89
CA CYS A 25 12.14 14.54 -4.15
C CYS A 25 12.10 13.60 -2.95
N GLY A 26 13.05 12.69 -2.80
CA GLY A 26 13.07 11.71 -1.70
C GLY A 26 11.83 10.81 -1.66
N VAL A 27 11.24 10.51 -2.81
CA VAL A 27 9.98 9.77 -2.91
C VAL A 27 10.20 8.29 -2.60
N THR A 28 9.33 7.70 -1.81
CA THR A 28 9.45 6.28 -1.43
C THR A 28 9.34 5.35 -2.64
N ASN A 29 10.05 4.21 -2.59
CA ASN A 29 10.01 3.17 -3.63
C ASN A 29 8.59 2.72 -3.98
N ASN A 30 7.65 2.68 -3.02
CA ASN A 30 6.26 2.32 -3.28
C ASN A 30 5.53 3.37 -4.14
N THR A 31 5.82 4.66 -3.93
CA THR A 31 5.27 5.73 -4.77
C THR A 31 5.87 5.66 -6.17
N ILE A 32 7.20 5.46 -6.28
CA ILE A 32 7.88 5.28 -7.57
C ILE A 32 7.26 4.12 -8.35
N LYS A 33 7.06 2.95 -7.73
CA LYS A 33 6.39 1.80 -8.36
C LYS A 33 4.96 2.13 -8.83
N THR A 34 4.21 2.88 -8.02
CA THR A 34 2.84 3.29 -8.37
C THR A 34 2.81 4.22 -9.58
N TYR A 35 3.74 5.17 -9.64
CA TYR A 35 3.89 6.08 -10.78
C TYR A 35 4.39 5.33 -12.01
N SER A 36 5.42 4.49 -11.88
CA SER A 36 5.93 3.67 -12.98
C SER A 36 4.84 2.82 -13.62
N TYR A 37 3.99 2.17 -12.81
CA TYR A 37 2.85 1.43 -13.33
C TYR A 37 1.85 2.30 -14.10
N CYS A 38 1.65 3.56 -13.69
CA CYS A 38 0.83 4.50 -14.46
C CYS A 38 1.41 4.74 -15.87
N PHE A 39 2.71 4.95 -15.96
CA PHE A 39 3.38 5.17 -17.26
C PHE A 39 3.45 3.91 -18.11
N THR A 40 3.54 2.71 -17.51
CA THR A 40 3.36 1.45 -18.25
C THR A 40 1.99 1.40 -18.93
N LEU A 41 0.92 1.71 -18.19
CA LEU A 41 -0.44 1.77 -18.76
C LEU A 41 -0.58 2.87 -19.82
N LEU A 42 0.08 4.00 -19.65
CA LEU A 42 0.08 5.08 -20.65
C LEU A 42 0.75 4.62 -21.95
N LEU A 43 1.87 3.92 -21.87
CA LEU A 43 2.55 3.33 -23.04
C LEU A 43 1.70 2.26 -23.73
N GLU A 44 0.99 1.43 -22.96
CA GLU A 44 0.03 0.46 -23.51
C GLU A 44 -1.09 1.17 -24.28
N TYR A 45 -1.68 2.21 -23.70
CA TYR A 45 -2.71 3.02 -24.34
C TYR A 45 -2.22 3.64 -25.66
N PHE A 46 -1.04 4.28 -25.66
CA PHE A 46 -0.49 4.87 -26.87
C PHE A 46 -0.23 3.82 -27.96
N LYS A 47 0.22 2.62 -27.57
CA LYS A 47 0.45 1.51 -28.50
C LYS A 47 -0.86 0.96 -29.07
N GLU A 48 -1.88 0.73 -28.24
CA GLU A 48 -3.12 0.02 -28.60
C GLU A 48 -4.15 0.93 -29.25
N VAL A 49 -4.28 2.16 -28.74
CA VAL A 49 -5.35 3.08 -29.17
C VAL A 49 -4.83 4.15 -30.13
N GLU A 50 -3.68 4.74 -29.82
CA GLU A 50 -3.09 5.81 -30.64
C GLU A 50 -2.15 5.26 -31.75
N LEU A 51 -1.88 3.94 -31.75
CA LEU A 51 -0.96 3.23 -32.67
C LEU A 51 0.46 3.81 -32.66
N ILE A 52 0.87 4.45 -31.59
CA ILE A 52 2.20 5.03 -31.40
C ILE A 52 3.03 4.11 -30.49
N ARG A 53 4.07 3.51 -31.06
CA ARG A 53 5.00 2.66 -30.29
C ARG A 53 5.87 3.51 -29.37
N ALA A 54 6.27 2.97 -28.21
CA ALA A 54 7.10 3.65 -27.22
C ALA A 54 8.37 4.29 -27.79
N GLN A 55 9.01 3.63 -28.79
CA GLN A 55 10.23 4.13 -29.44
C GLN A 55 10.01 5.38 -30.31
N LYS A 56 8.77 5.68 -30.66
CA LYS A 56 8.38 6.87 -31.45
C LYS A 56 7.60 7.90 -30.64
N LEU A 57 7.31 7.60 -29.36
CA LEU A 57 6.56 8.50 -28.50
C LEU A 57 7.44 9.70 -28.10
N THR A 58 6.95 10.89 -28.38
CA THR A 58 7.57 12.16 -28.01
C THR A 58 6.65 12.96 -27.09
N LEU A 59 7.17 13.96 -26.41
CA LEU A 59 6.38 14.83 -25.53
C LEU A 59 5.22 15.52 -26.27
N LYS A 60 5.42 15.89 -27.56
CA LYS A 60 4.37 16.47 -28.41
C LYS A 60 3.14 15.57 -28.61
N HIS A 61 3.29 14.27 -28.46
CA HIS A 61 2.17 13.33 -28.54
C HIS A 61 1.30 13.33 -27.28
N ILE A 62 1.80 13.84 -26.15
CA ILE A 62 1.12 13.72 -24.85
C ILE A 62 0.34 15.01 -24.56
N THR A 63 -0.74 15.22 -25.32
CA THR A 63 -1.61 16.39 -25.19
C THR A 63 -2.67 16.18 -24.11
N LYS A 64 -3.31 17.27 -23.68
CA LYS A 64 -4.43 17.23 -22.72
C LYS A 64 -5.54 16.30 -23.17
N GLU A 65 -5.93 16.35 -24.45
CA GLU A 65 -7.02 15.55 -25.04
C GLU A 65 -6.67 14.06 -24.97
N ARG A 66 -5.43 13.71 -25.31
CA ARG A 66 -4.97 12.31 -25.25
C ARG A 66 -4.86 11.80 -23.81
N ILE A 67 -4.45 12.64 -22.86
CA ILE A 67 -4.49 12.27 -21.44
C ILE A 67 -5.93 12.08 -20.97
N ILE A 68 -6.87 12.93 -21.35
CA ILE A 68 -8.30 12.73 -21.02
C ILE A 68 -8.81 11.42 -21.62
N SER A 69 -8.47 11.11 -22.87
CA SER A 69 -8.84 9.86 -23.53
C SER A 69 -8.21 8.64 -22.84
N PHE A 70 -6.94 8.72 -22.44
CA PHE A 70 -6.29 7.70 -21.62
C PHE A 70 -7.01 7.45 -20.29
N LEU A 71 -7.39 8.52 -19.59
CA LEU A 71 -8.12 8.41 -18.31
C LEU A 71 -9.51 7.79 -18.51
N ASN A 72 -10.19 8.09 -19.61
CA ASN A 72 -11.46 7.45 -19.96
C ASN A 72 -11.27 5.97 -20.34
N TRP A 73 -10.21 5.63 -21.08
CA TRP A 73 -9.84 4.26 -21.41
C TRP A 73 -9.59 3.42 -20.13
N LEU A 74 -8.95 4.01 -19.11
CA LEU A 74 -8.76 3.34 -17.82
C LEU A 74 -10.11 2.98 -17.15
N GLU A 75 -11.11 3.86 -17.21
CA GLU A 75 -12.41 3.62 -16.60
C GLU A 75 -13.27 2.67 -17.44
N THR A 76 -13.29 2.81 -18.77
CA THR A 76 -14.17 2.05 -19.66
C THR A 76 -13.61 0.66 -20.00
N THR A 77 -12.34 0.59 -20.39
CA THR A 77 -11.69 -0.65 -20.86
C THR A 77 -11.06 -1.43 -19.72
N ARG A 78 -10.31 -0.74 -18.83
CA ARG A 78 -9.62 -1.39 -17.70
C ARG A 78 -10.47 -1.48 -16.44
N LYS A 79 -11.71 -0.97 -16.46
CA LYS A 79 -12.68 -0.99 -15.35
C LYS A 79 -12.12 -0.41 -14.04
N CYS A 80 -11.25 0.57 -14.13
CA CYS A 80 -10.68 1.23 -12.97
C CYS A 80 -11.70 2.11 -12.25
N SER A 81 -11.65 2.12 -10.92
CA SER A 81 -12.45 3.06 -10.13
C SER A 81 -12.00 4.51 -10.34
N THR A 82 -12.88 5.47 -10.05
CA THR A 82 -12.56 6.90 -10.10
C THR A 82 -11.38 7.28 -9.20
N ASN A 83 -11.23 6.64 -8.03
CA ASN A 83 -10.07 6.82 -7.16
C ASN A 83 -8.77 6.37 -7.85
N THR A 84 -8.78 5.22 -8.52
CA THR A 84 -7.64 4.72 -9.27
C THR A 84 -7.31 5.63 -10.45
N ARG A 85 -8.32 6.06 -11.22
CA ARG A 85 -8.17 7.06 -12.29
C ARG A 85 -7.50 8.35 -11.77
N ASN A 86 -7.97 8.86 -10.64
CA ASN A 86 -7.41 10.06 -10.02
C ASN A 86 -5.95 9.85 -9.55
N ALA A 87 -5.64 8.70 -8.98
CA ALA A 87 -4.26 8.37 -8.62
C ALA A 87 -3.32 8.34 -9.86
N ARG A 88 -3.79 7.85 -11.01
CA ARG A 88 -3.04 7.90 -12.28
C ARG A 88 -2.85 9.34 -12.77
N LEU A 89 -3.89 10.17 -12.70
CA LEU A 89 -3.77 11.60 -13.02
C LEU A 89 -2.75 12.28 -12.11
N GLY A 90 -2.72 11.95 -10.83
CA GLY A 90 -1.70 12.46 -9.88
C GLY A 90 -0.27 12.13 -10.30
N ALA A 91 -0.02 10.91 -10.79
CA ALA A 91 1.29 10.52 -11.31
C ALA A 91 1.67 11.31 -12.59
N ILE A 92 0.70 11.52 -13.49
CA ILE A 92 0.89 12.32 -14.69
C ILE A 92 1.19 13.77 -14.30
N HIS A 93 0.42 14.36 -13.39
CA HIS A 93 0.68 15.73 -12.92
C HIS A 93 2.06 15.88 -12.29
N ALA A 94 2.54 14.88 -11.54
CA ALA A 94 3.90 14.90 -10.98
C ALA A 94 4.96 14.98 -12.08
N PHE A 95 4.81 14.22 -13.17
CA PHE A 95 5.71 14.27 -14.33
C PHE A 95 5.65 15.59 -15.07
N PHE A 96 4.46 16.14 -15.31
CA PHE A 96 4.32 17.42 -16.00
C PHE A 96 4.80 18.62 -15.14
N LYS A 97 4.69 18.54 -13.82
CA LYS A 97 5.34 19.51 -12.92
C LYS A 97 6.85 19.44 -13.05
N TYR A 98 7.44 18.25 -13.08
CA TYR A 98 8.87 18.08 -13.35
C TYR A 98 9.27 18.70 -14.69
N LEU A 99 8.49 18.47 -15.78
CA LEU A 99 8.78 19.03 -17.09
C LEU A 99 8.76 20.56 -17.10
N GLN A 100 7.91 21.22 -16.32
CA GLN A 100 7.88 22.70 -16.25
C GLN A 100 9.22 23.31 -15.83
N TYR A 101 10.03 22.57 -15.05
CA TYR A 101 11.36 23.03 -14.63
C TYR A 101 12.49 22.57 -15.55
N ARG A 102 12.27 21.48 -16.32
CA ARG A 102 13.32 20.87 -17.15
C ARG A 102 13.21 21.24 -18.65
N ASP A 103 12.02 21.56 -19.10
CA ASP A 103 11.76 21.93 -20.51
C ASP A 103 10.77 23.09 -20.58
N VAL A 104 11.32 24.29 -20.67
CA VAL A 104 10.52 25.52 -20.76
C VAL A 104 9.86 25.72 -22.12
N THR A 105 10.30 24.98 -23.15
CA THR A 105 9.77 25.15 -24.53
C THR A 105 8.34 24.67 -24.68
N GLY A 106 7.92 23.70 -23.84
CA GLY A 106 6.58 23.12 -23.83
C GLY A 106 5.65 23.65 -22.73
N ILE A 107 5.98 24.75 -22.06
CA ILE A 107 5.31 25.17 -20.81
C ILE A 107 3.79 25.34 -20.94
N ALA A 108 3.32 25.85 -22.06
CA ALA A 108 1.88 26.00 -22.33
C ALA A 108 1.18 24.64 -22.40
N MET A 109 1.79 23.66 -23.09
CA MET A 109 1.26 22.28 -23.16
C MET A 109 1.29 21.59 -21.78
N TRP A 110 2.34 21.83 -21.00
CA TRP A 110 2.43 21.27 -19.64
C TRP A 110 1.34 21.83 -18.73
N GLN A 111 1.06 23.12 -18.82
CA GLN A 111 -0.02 23.78 -18.08
C GLN A 111 -1.41 23.26 -18.50
N ASP A 112 -1.62 23.02 -19.80
CA ASP A 112 -2.86 22.43 -20.28
C ASP A 112 -3.11 21.03 -19.67
N VAL A 113 -2.10 20.17 -19.64
CA VAL A 113 -2.25 18.85 -18.99
C VAL A 113 -2.48 19.01 -17.49
N LEU A 114 -1.79 19.91 -16.81
CA LEU A 114 -1.97 20.17 -15.38
C LEU A 114 -3.35 20.77 -15.06
N SER A 115 -4.03 21.38 -16.04
CA SER A 115 -5.40 21.90 -15.88
C SER A 115 -6.48 20.80 -15.77
N ILE A 116 -6.15 19.53 -16.07
CA ILE A 116 -7.10 18.41 -15.99
C ILE A 116 -7.50 18.20 -14.53
N LYS A 117 -8.80 18.31 -14.25
CA LYS A 117 -9.33 18.22 -12.90
C LYS A 117 -9.49 16.77 -12.44
N PHE A 118 -9.28 16.55 -11.15
CA PHE A 118 -9.66 15.30 -10.49
C PHE A 118 -11.18 15.16 -10.48
N LYS A 119 -11.69 13.98 -10.76
CA LYS A 119 -13.12 13.68 -10.61
C LYS A 119 -13.49 13.65 -9.13
N LYS A 120 -14.66 14.18 -8.78
CA LYS A 120 -15.22 14.02 -7.44
C LYS A 120 -15.46 12.53 -7.15
N THR A 121 -15.09 12.09 -5.97
CA THR A 121 -15.34 10.72 -5.49
C THR A 121 -16.27 10.78 -4.29
N GLY A 122 -17.26 9.88 -4.25
CA GLY A 122 -18.12 9.75 -3.07
C GLY A 122 -17.31 9.25 -1.87
N VAL A 123 -17.66 9.74 -0.69
CA VAL A 123 -17.15 9.19 0.56
C VAL A 123 -17.88 7.86 0.80
N LYS A 124 -17.18 6.73 0.65
CA LYS A 124 -17.72 5.46 1.11
C LYS A 124 -17.71 5.46 2.64
N GLN A 125 -18.85 5.19 3.25
CA GLN A 125 -18.85 4.87 4.68
C GLN A 125 -17.98 3.64 4.90
N MET A 126 -17.06 3.75 5.85
CA MET A 126 -16.19 2.63 6.20
C MET A 126 -17.00 1.67 7.08
N PRO A 127 -17.16 0.41 6.66
CA PRO A 127 -17.85 -0.56 7.51
C PRO A 127 -17.03 -0.78 8.79
N PHE A 128 -17.72 -0.94 9.90
CA PHE A 128 -17.12 -1.22 11.20
C PHE A 128 -17.72 -2.50 11.81
N LEU A 129 -16.97 -3.12 12.70
CA LEU A 129 -17.42 -4.27 13.48
C LEU A 129 -17.97 -3.80 14.82
N SER A 130 -19.07 -4.40 15.26
CA SER A 130 -19.54 -4.21 16.66
C SER A 130 -18.54 -4.84 17.64
N VAL A 131 -18.61 -4.45 18.90
CA VAL A 131 -17.76 -5.02 19.96
C VAL A 131 -18.00 -6.52 20.10
N GLU A 132 -19.26 -6.96 19.97
CA GLU A 132 -19.65 -8.37 19.99
C GLU A 132 -19.02 -9.13 18.83
N ALA A 133 -19.02 -8.54 17.64
CA ALA A 133 -18.39 -9.15 16.46
C ALA A 133 -16.88 -9.31 16.64
N ILE A 134 -16.21 -8.33 17.26
CA ILE A 134 -14.78 -8.40 17.54
C ILE A 134 -14.47 -9.47 18.59
N LYS A 135 -15.24 -9.53 19.68
CA LYS A 135 -15.08 -10.58 20.69
C LYS A 135 -15.21 -11.97 20.06
N ALA A 136 -16.31 -12.18 19.31
CA ALA A 136 -16.54 -13.45 18.62
C ALA A 136 -15.41 -13.76 17.61
N LEU A 137 -14.87 -12.77 16.90
CA LEU A 137 -13.74 -12.95 15.98
C LEU A 137 -12.47 -13.40 16.71
N LEU A 138 -12.19 -12.84 17.88
CA LEU A 138 -11.02 -13.19 18.70
C LEU A 138 -11.12 -14.59 19.31
N ASP A 139 -12.33 -15.11 19.55
CA ASP A 139 -12.56 -16.44 20.09
C ASP A 139 -12.40 -17.56 19.05
N LEU A 140 -12.38 -17.23 17.75
CA LEU A 140 -12.30 -18.25 16.69
C LEU A 140 -10.93 -18.95 16.53
N PRO A 141 -9.78 -18.29 16.72
CA PRO A 141 -8.50 -18.96 16.55
C PRO A 141 -8.27 -20.06 17.59
N ASN A 142 -8.02 -21.29 17.12
CA ASN A 142 -7.73 -22.42 18.02
C ASN A 142 -6.35 -22.25 18.70
N GLN A 143 -6.36 -21.74 19.91
CA GLN A 143 -5.16 -21.44 20.68
C GLN A 143 -4.36 -22.70 21.14
N LYS A 144 -4.90 -23.91 20.93
CA LYS A 144 -4.14 -25.16 21.16
C LYS A 144 -3.10 -25.43 20.09
N THR A 145 -3.16 -24.72 18.95
CA THR A 145 -2.21 -24.86 17.84
C THR A 145 -1.29 -23.63 17.73
N LYS A 146 -0.04 -23.85 17.31
CA LYS A 146 0.92 -22.74 17.09
C LYS A 146 0.38 -21.68 16.13
N LYS A 147 -0.27 -22.12 15.04
CA LYS A 147 -0.90 -21.19 14.07
C LYS A 147 -2.05 -20.42 14.69
N GLY A 148 -2.92 -21.08 15.44
CA GLY A 148 -4.07 -20.42 16.06
C GLY A 148 -3.64 -19.40 17.11
N ARG A 149 -2.63 -19.70 17.93
CA ARG A 149 -2.06 -18.72 18.88
C ARG A 149 -1.45 -17.52 18.18
N ARG A 150 -0.67 -17.75 17.13
CA ARG A 150 -0.16 -16.65 16.30
C ARG A 150 -1.29 -15.79 15.75
N ASP A 151 -2.30 -16.40 15.14
CA ASP A 151 -3.42 -15.71 14.50
C ASP A 151 -4.23 -14.92 15.54
N PHE A 152 -4.47 -15.48 16.73
CA PHE A 152 -5.13 -14.83 17.86
C PHE A 152 -4.38 -13.56 18.30
N VAL A 153 -3.08 -13.68 18.59
CA VAL A 153 -2.26 -12.53 19.04
C VAL A 153 -2.13 -11.48 17.92
N LEU A 154 -2.02 -11.91 16.66
CA LEU A 154 -1.94 -11.04 15.51
C LEU A 154 -3.21 -10.19 15.34
N ILE A 155 -4.39 -10.83 15.38
CA ILE A 155 -5.68 -10.13 15.22
C ILE A 155 -5.92 -9.22 16.43
N GLY A 156 -5.65 -9.72 17.65
CA GLY A 156 -5.77 -8.93 18.86
C GLY A 156 -4.87 -7.68 18.85
N LEU A 157 -3.62 -7.84 18.39
CA LEU A 157 -2.69 -6.71 18.30
C LEU A 157 -3.12 -5.68 17.25
N LEU A 158 -3.65 -6.10 16.10
CA LEU A 158 -4.23 -5.19 15.10
C LEU A 158 -5.40 -4.39 15.67
N TYR A 159 -6.27 -5.04 16.44
CA TYR A 159 -7.42 -4.38 17.05
C TYR A 159 -7.00 -3.40 18.15
N ASP A 160 -6.20 -3.87 19.11
CA ASP A 160 -5.81 -3.11 20.29
C ASP A 160 -4.95 -1.87 19.94
N SER A 161 -3.98 -2.05 19.04
CA SER A 161 -3.02 -0.99 18.69
C SER A 161 -3.45 -0.10 17.51
N ALA A 162 -4.48 -0.49 16.76
CA ALA A 162 -4.88 0.17 15.52
C ALA A 162 -3.71 0.44 14.54
N MET A 163 -2.66 -0.42 14.59
CA MET A 163 -1.51 -0.30 13.69
C MET A 163 -1.87 -0.73 12.26
N ARG A 164 -1.16 -0.17 11.29
CA ARG A 164 -1.31 -0.61 9.90
C ARG A 164 -0.74 -2.00 9.70
N VAL A 165 -1.31 -2.76 8.75
CA VAL A 165 -0.83 -4.11 8.42
C VAL A 165 0.67 -4.16 8.13
N GLN A 166 1.22 -3.15 7.46
CA GLN A 166 2.67 -3.11 7.20
C GLN A 166 3.49 -2.88 8.47
N GLU A 167 3.01 -2.06 9.38
CA GLU A 167 3.64 -1.81 10.68
C GLU A 167 3.67 -3.10 11.52
N LEU A 168 2.58 -3.87 11.51
CA LEU A 168 2.53 -5.18 12.14
C LEU A 168 3.54 -6.17 11.53
N ILE A 169 3.62 -6.23 10.21
CA ILE A 169 4.56 -7.12 9.50
C ILE A 169 6.01 -6.77 9.81
N ASP A 170 6.30 -5.48 9.95
CA ASP A 170 7.65 -4.98 10.20
C ASP A 170 8.03 -5.00 11.68
N SER A 171 7.09 -5.24 12.60
CA SER A 171 7.34 -5.31 14.03
C SER A 171 8.26 -6.48 14.40
N THR A 172 9.13 -6.21 15.36
CA THR A 172 10.08 -7.18 15.93
C THR A 172 9.91 -7.26 17.46
N PRO A 173 10.40 -8.30 18.13
CA PRO A 173 10.46 -8.35 19.58
C PRO A 173 11.13 -7.14 20.24
N SER A 174 12.14 -6.54 19.59
CA SER A 174 12.84 -5.35 20.10
C SER A 174 11.97 -4.08 20.12
N ASP A 175 10.84 -4.09 19.43
CA ASP A 175 9.89 -2.97 19.45
C ASP A 175 8.95 -3.00 20.66
N ILE A 176 8.92 -4.11 21.42
CA ILE A 176 8.09 -4.29 22.61
C ILE A 176 8.86 -3.86 23.85
N ARG A 177 8.29 -2.99 24.64
CA ARG A 177 8.83 -2.59 25.95
C ARG A 177 7.90 -3.10 27.05
N PHE A 178 8.45 -3.96 27.90
CA PHE A 178 7.79 -4.44 29.11
C PHE A 178 8.11 -3.50 30.26
N GLY A 179 7.09 -2.97 30.93
CA GLY A 179 7.16 -2.07 32.06
C GLY A 179 5.83 -2.08 32.80
N GLU A 180 5.55 -1.08 33.60
CA GLU A 180 4.24 -0.89 34.24
C GLU A 180 3.10 -0.90 33.20
N ILE A 181 3.32 -0.19 32.09
CA ILE A 181 2.47 -0.27 30.90
C ILE A 181 3.32 -0.86 29.76
N VAL A 182 2.84 -1.97 29.18
CA VAL A 182 3.49 -2.57 28.01
C VAL A 182 3.20 -1.73 26.78
N THR A 183 4.22 -1.42 26.03
CA THR A 183 4.11 -0.56 24.83
C THR A 183 4.77 -1.21 23.63
N ILE A 184 4.25 -0.88 22.43
CA ILE A 184 4.86 -1.23 21.16
C ILE A 184 5.28 0.04 20.40
N ARG A 185 6.54 0.09 19.96
CA ARG A 185 7.08 1.14 19.10
C ARG A 185 6.75 0.82 17.64
N VAL A 186 6.23 1.78 16.91
CA VAL A 186 5.84 1.62 15.50
C VAL A 186 6.44 2.72 14.65
N ILE A 187 6.97 2.37 13.49
CA ILE A 187 7.48 3.31 12.51
C ILE A 187 6.44 3.44 11.39
N GLY A 188 5.80 4.60 11.31
CA GLY A 188 4.74 4.87 10.34
C GLY A 188 5.22 5.54 9.06
N LYS A 189 4.27 6.01 8.26
CA LYS A 189 4.54 6.75 7.01
C LYS A 189 5.44 7.98 7.27
N GLY A 190 6.48 8.13 6.47
CA GLY A 190 7.44 9.23 6.60
C GLY A 190 8.41 9.06 7.78
N ASN A 191 8.72 7.81 8.16
CA ASN A 191 9.61 7.48 9.29
C ASN A 191 9.17 8.04 10.65
N LYS A 192 7.89 8.41 10.81
CA LYS A 192 7.37 8.92 12.07
C LYS A 192 7.24 7.77 13.06
N VAL A 193 7.98 7.86 14.15
CA VAL A 193 7.92 6.91 15.26
C VAL A 193 6.79 7.28 16.20
N ARG A 194 5.98 6.31 16.61
CA ARG A 194 5.03 6.44 17.71
C ARG A 194 5.08 5.22 18.61
N THR A 195 4.78 5.42 19.87
CA THR A 195 4.66 4.37 20.87
C THR A 195 3.18 4.21 21.22
N ILE A 196 2.70 2.98 21.21
CA ILE A 196 1.30 2.64 21.45
C ILE A 196 1.25 1.81 22.74
N PRO A 197 0.50 2.21 23.76
CA PRO A 197 0.24 1.37 24.93
C PRO A 197 -0.69 0.23 24.53
N LEU A 198 -0.46 -0.95 25.10
CA LEU A 198 -1.32 -2.13 24.93
C LEU A 198 -2.18 -2.33 26.17
N THR A 199 -3.38 -2.86 25.98
CA THR A 199 -4.21 -3.30 27.10
C THR A 199 -3.52 -4.47 27.83
N ASP A 200 -3.80 -4.64 29.11
CA ASP A 200 -3.21 -5.71 29.93
C ASP A 200 -3.48 -7.10 29.33
N VAL A 201 -4.67 -7.30 28.79
CA VAL A 201 -5.06 -8.56 28.13
C VAL A 201 -4.17 -8.83 26.92
N GLN A 202 -4.02 -7.84 26.04
CA GLN A 202 -3.20 -7.99 24.83
C GLN A 202 -1.70 -8.09 25.18
N ALA A 203 -1.23 -7.35 26.17
CA ALA A 203 0.13 -7.39 26.67
C ALA A 203 0.50 -8.80 27.19
N ASN A 204 -0.38 -9.41 27.98
CA ASN A 204 -0.19 -10.77 28.50
C ASN A 204 -0.21 -11.81 27.38
N ASN A 205 -1.15 -11.72 26.43
CA ASN A 205 -1.21 -12.62 25.29
C ASN A 205 0.05 -12.52 24.42
N LEU A 206 0.53 -11.30 24.18
CA LEU A 206 1.75 -11.06 23.41
C LEU A 206 2.99 -11.61 24.14
N LYS A 207 3.10 -11.36 25.44
CA LYS A 207 4.21 -11.87 26.28
C LYS A 207 4.27 -13.40 26.26
N GLN A 208 3.13 -14.05 26.44
CA GLN A 208 3.05 -15.50 26.38
C GLN A 208 3.44 -16.05 25.01
N TYR A 209 2.93 -15.45 23.94
CA TYR A 209 3.30 -15.83 22.57
C TYR A 209 4.81 -15.68 22.33
N MET A 210 5.42 -14.60 22.81
CA MET A 210 6.86 -14.37 22.66
C MET A 210 7.69 -15.39 23.46
N LEU A 211 7.27 -15.75 24.67
CA LEU A 211 7.92 -16.79 25.49
C LEU A 211 7.86 -18.16 24.82
N GLU A 212 6.69 -18.57 24.33
CA GLU A 212 6.48 -19.87 23.67
C GLU A 212 7.30 -20.03 22.37
N ASN A 213 7.67 -18.93 21.73
CA ASN A 213 8.47 -18.92 20.51
C ASN A 213 9.94 -18.53 20.75
N ASN A 214 10.38 -18.45 22.02
CA ASN A 214 11.74 -18.07 22.43
C ASN A 214 12.19 -16.73 21.79
N MET A 215 11.28 -15.77 21.68
CA MET A 215 11.55 -14.48 21.01
C MET A 215 12.28 -13.47 21.90
N LEU A 216 12.45 -13.76 23.19
CA LEU A 216 13.18 -12.94 24.14
C LEU A 216 14.69 -13.18 24.10
N ASP A 217 15.14 -14.20 23.37
CA ASP A 217 16.56 -14.48 23.16
C ASP A 217 17.21 -13.33 22.37
N LYS A 218 18.40 -12.90 22.82
CA LYS A 218 19.14 -11.76 22.20
C LYS A 218 19.28 -11.91 20.68
N ASN A 219 19.50 -13.12 20.18
CA ASN A 219 19.66 -13.40 18.76
C ASN A 219 18.36 -13.32 17.94
N LYS A 220 17.19 -13.25 18.60
CA LYS A 220 15.87 -13.22 17.95
C LYS A 220 15.15 -11.87 18.09
N LEU A 221 15.72 -10.93 18.83
CA LEU A 221 15.07 -9.63 19.07
C LEU A 221 14.75 -8.85 17.79
N ASN A 222 15.52 -9.05 16.72
CA ASN A 222 15.33 -8.40 15.43
C ASN A 222 14.63 -9.28 14.38
N ASN A 223 14.21 -10.49 14.75
CA ASN A 223 13.44 -11.34 13.89
C ASN A 223 11.98 -10.83 13.79
N PRO A 224 11.23 -11.16 12.73
CA PRO A 224 9.83 -10.78 12.64
C PRO A 224 9.02 -11.29 13.85
N LEU A 225 8.19 -10.44 14.44
CA LEU A 225 7.27 -10.82 15.51
C LEU A 225 6.28 -11.90 15.03
N PHE A 226 5.85 -11.82 13.77
CA PHE A 226 4.99 -12.82 13.13
C PHE A 226 5.68 -13.38 11.88
N SER A 227 6.12 -14.63 11.95
CA SER A 227 6.80 -15.28 10.84
C SER A 227 5.87 -16.12 9.96
N ASN A 228 6.32 -16.41 8.75
CA ASN A 228 5.62 -17.22 7.75
C ASN A 228 5.89 -18.74 7.88
N GLY A 229 6.55 -19.20 8.95
CA GLY A 229 6.95 -20.59 9.16
C GLY A 229 8.24 -20.99 8.43
N ARG A 230 8.90 -20.06 7.73
CA ARG A 230 10.25 -20.17 7.15
C ARG A 230 11.15 -19.06 7.68
N ASP A 231 10.89 -18.60 8.89
CA ASP A 231 11.57 -17.50 9.61
C ASP A 231 11.55 -16.13 8.88
N GLY A 232 10.82 -16.03 7.77
CA GLY A 232 10.61 -14.79 7.05
C GLY A 232 9.37 -14.01 7.51
N LYS A 233 9.31 -12.72 7.17
CA LYS A 233 8.15 -11.87 7.44
C LYS A 233 6.89 -12.39 6.74
N LEU A 234 5.73 -12.19 7.36
CA LEU A 234 4.45 -12.34 6.68
C LEU A 234 4.33 -11.33 5.54
N SER A 235 3.64 -11.68 4.46
CA SER A 235 3.24 -10.71 3.45
C SER A 235 1.88 -10.09 3.82
N ARG A 236 1.57 -8.91 3.25
CA ARG A 236 0.22 -8.31 3.39
C ARG A 236 -0.89 -9.27 2.97
N MET A 237 -0.67 -10.03 1.89
CA MET A 237 -1.62 -11.03 1.42
C MET A 237 -1.78 -12.19 2.40
N ALA A 238 -0.72 -12.58 3.12
CA ALA A 238 -0.81 -13.61 4.15
C ALA A 238 -1.66 -13.13 5.34
N VAL A 239 -1.42 -11.89 5.82
CA VAL A 239 -2.25 -11.29 6.87
C VAL A 239 -3.71 -11.16 6.42
N LEU A 240 -3.95 -10.67 5.21
CA LEU A 240 -5.31 -10.59 4.64
C LEU A 240 -6.00 -11.95 4.61
N LYS A 241 -5.30 -13.01 4.18
CA LYS A 241 -5.85 -14.38 4.16
C LYS A 241 -6.18 -14.88 5.56
N ILE A 242 -5.34 -14.57 6.57
CA ILE A 242 -5.60 -14.93 7.97
C ILE A 242 -6.90 -14.24 8.43
N VAL A 243 -7.00 -12.93 8.27
CA VAL A 243 -8.16 -12.16 8.70
C VAL A 243 -9.42 -12.61 7.96
N LYS A 244 -9.38 -12.74 6.63
CA LYS A 244 -10.53 -13.20 5.81
C LYS A 244 -11.01 -14.59 6.20
N LYS A 245 -10.11 -15.51 6.52
CA LYS A 245 -10.47 -16.85 7.00
C LYS A 245 -11.39 -16.77 8.23
N TYR A 246 -11.01 -15.99 9.23
CA TYR A 246 -11.79 -15.89 10.47
C TYR A 246 -13.08 -15.07 10.25
N PHE A 247 -13.08 -14.07 9.38
CA PHE A 247 -14.32 -13.39 8.97
C PHE A 247 -15.31 -14.32 8.30
N GLN A 248 -14.85 -15.21 7.42
CA GLN A 248 -15.71 -16.20 6.77
C GLN A 248 -16.33 -17.17 7.79
N ILE A 249 -15.52 -17.65 8.76
CA ILE A 249 -16.02 -18.51 9.83
C ILE A 249 -17.05 -17.75 10.69
N LEU A 250 -16.78 -16.48 11.03
CA LEU A 250 -17.68 -15.65 11.81
C LEU A 250 -19.05 -15.50 11.11
N LYS A 251 -19.04 -15.18 9.80
CA LYS A 251 -20.27 -15.05 9.00
C LYS A 251 -21.11 -16.34 8.94
N GLN A 252 -20.46 -17.50 8.97
CA GLN A 252 -21.15 -18.80 8.89
C GLN A 252 -21.75 -19.26 10.22
N ASN A 253 -21.12 -18.90 11.33
CA ASN A 253 -21.39 -19.51 12.63
C ASN A 253 -22.15 -18.61 13.62
N THR A 254 -22.47 -17.37 13.24
CA THR A 254 -23.10 -16.41 14.16
C THR A 254 -24.25 -15.66 13.51
N SER A 255 -25.24 -15.29 14.31
CA SER A 255 -26.29 -14.31 13.94
C SER A 255 -25.78 -12.86 13.96
N ILE A 256 -24.49 -12.66 14.22
CA ILE A 256 -23.85 -11.34 14.29
C ILE A 256 -23.73 -10.76 12.89
N ILE A 257 -24.21 -9.54 12.71
CA ILE A 257 -24.11 -8.83 11.44
C ILE A 257 -22.63 -8.43 11.20
N VAL A 258 -22.04 -9.06 10.20
CA VAL A 258 -20.69 -8.72 9.72
C VAL A 258 -20.84 -8.05 8.36
N PRO A 259 -20.38 -6.82 8.17
CA PRO A 259 -20.47 -6.13 6.90
C PRO A 259 -19.79 -6.90 5.76
N ASP A 260 -20.35 -6.87 4.55
CA ASP A 260 -19.82 -7.61 3.39
C ASP A 260 -18.51 -7.04 2.87
N ASP A 261 -18.28 -5.75 3.04
CA ASP A 261 -17.16 -4.99 2.49
C ASP A 261 -15.91 -4.96 3.41
N ILE A 262 -15.85 -5.76 4.47
CA ILE A 262 -14.66 -5.86 5.32
C ILE A 262 -13.67 -6.82 4.65
N GLY A 263 -12.60 -6.27 4.05
CA GLY A 263 -11.58 -7.09 3.39
C GLY A 263 -10.45 -6.31 2.75
#